data_89d7b5dd305f9fbcc3484813f58f3930
#
_entry.id   89d7b5dd305f9fbcc3484813f58f3930
#
_cell.length_a   1.000
_cell.length_b   1.000
_cell.length_c   1.000
_cell.angle_alpha   90.00
_cell.angle_beta   90.00
_cell.angle_gamma   90.00
#
_symmetry.space_group_name_H-M   'P 1'
#
loop_
_entity.id
_entity.type
_entity.pdbx_description
1 polymer ?
#
loop_
_entity_poly.entity_id
_entity_poly.type
_entity_poly.pdbx_seq_one_letter_code
_entity_poly.pdbx_strand_id
1 'polypeptide(L)'
;HKEYIGVDSCAVNLMRPAMYGAYHHITVLGKEDAPCDHKYDVTGSLCENNDKFAIDRYLPKVDMGDLLVIHDTGAHGFAMGYNYNGKLKSSEILLHEDGSFEMIRRAETPKDYFATFDCFPIYEKLLEDME
;
A
#
# COMPACT_ATOMS: atom_id res chain seq x y z
N HIS A 1 12.52 22.28 -8.08
CA HIS A 1 12.70 21.09 -7.24
C HIS A 1 11.36 20.35 -7.12
N LYS A 2 11.41 19.04 -7.00
CA LYS A 2 10.25 18.18 -6.87
C LYS A 2 10.13 17.72 -5.41
N GLU A 3 8.91 17.72 -4.88
CA GLU A 3 8.64 17.23 -3.53
C GLU A 3 8.03 15.84 -3.59
N TYR A 4 8.48 14.97 -2.69
CA TYR A 4 8.06 13.59 -2.60
C TYR A 4 7.46 13.30 -1.24
N ILE A 5 6.37 12.53 -1.23
CA ILE A 5 5.79 11.94 -0.03
C ILE A 5 6.07 10.44 -0.10
N GLY A 6 6.91 9.93 0.80
CA GLY A 6 7.10 8.49 0.98
C GLY A 6 6.05 7.94 1.94
N VAL A 7 5.34 6.89 1.52
CA VAL A 7 4.32 6.22 2.33
C VAL A 7 4.72 4.80 2.70
N ASP A 8 4.09 4.23 3.73
CA ASP A 8 4.35 2.87 4.21
C ASP A 8 3.90 1.80 3.22
N SER A 9 2.88 2.10 2.43
CA SER A 9 2.37 1.23 1.38
C SER A 9 3.27 1.24 0.14
N CYS A 10 2.94 0.42 -0.84
CA CYS A 10 3.67 0.36 -2.11
C CYS A 10 2.78 -0.25 -3.20
N ALA A 11 3.29 -0.33 -4.43
CA ALA A 11 2.59 -0.89 -5.58
C ALA A 11 2.15 -2.36 -5.38
N VAL A 12 2.73 -3.08 -4.42
CA VAL A 12 2.28 -4.42 -4.00
C VAL A 12 0.80 -4.41 -3.59
N ASN A 13 0.35 -3.34 -2.93
CA ASN A 13 -1.04 -3.19 -2.49
C ASN A 13 -1.93 -2.51 -3.53
N LEU A 14 -1.36 -1.72 -4.44
CA LEU A 14 -2.08 -1.03 -5.52
C LEU A 14 -1.17 -0.80 -6.72
N MET A 15 -1.19 -1.73 -7.67
CA MET A 15 -0.34 -1.72 -8.86
C MET A 15 -0.80 -0.75 -9.96
N ARG A 16 -2.09 -0.44 -10.03
CA ARG A 16 -2.70 0.26 -11.16
C ARG A 16 -2.06 1.62 -11.50
N PRO A 17 -1.73 2.50 -10.56
CA PRO A 17 -1.05 3.75 -10.88
C PRO A 17 0.32 3.50 -11.54
N ALA A 18 1.11 2.57 -11.01
CA ALA A 18 2.44 2.25 -11.50
C ALA A 18 2.43 1.61 -12.89
N MET A 19 1.49 0.67 -13.14
CA MET A 19 1.43 -0.10 -14.38
C MET A 19 0.70 0.63 -15.51
N TYR A 20 -0.40 1.30 -15.20
CA TYR A 20 -1.31 1.88 -16.20
C TYR A 20 -1.39 3.39 -16.17
N GLY A 21 -0.74 4.05 -15.22
CA GLY A 21 -0.96 5.47 -14.97
C GLY A 21 -2.38 5.77 -14.48
N ALA A 22 -3.03 4.79 -13.85
CA ALA A 22 -4.41 4.94 -13.40
C ALA A 22 -4.51 6.01 -12.32
N TYR A 23 -5.53 6.86 -12.45
CA TYR A 23 -5.83 7.86 -11.44
C TYR A 23 -6.60 7.24 -10.28
N HIS A 24 -6.11 7.49 -9.08
CA HIS A 24 -6.83 7.29 -7.84
C HIS A 24 -6.86 8.60 -7.06
N HIS A 25 -8.04 8.97 -6.56
CA HIS A 25 -8.14 10.15 -5.71
C HIS A 25 -7.39 9.91 -4.40
N ILE A 26 -6.72 10.94 -3.90
CA ILE A 26 -5.98 10.88 -2.64
C ILE A 26 -6.44 12.03 -1.77
N THR A 27 -6.79 11.73 -0.54
CA THR A 27 -7.09 12.73 0.50
C THR A 27 -6.13 12.57 1.67
N VAL A 28 -5.94 13.65 2.42
CA VAL A 28 -5.19 13.64 3.67
C VAL A 28 -6.19 13.68 4.81
N LEU A 29 -6.22 12.64 5.63
CA LEU A 29 -7.20 12.49 6.69
C LEU A 29 -7.13 13.66 7.69
N GLY A 30 -8.26 14.31 7.91
CA GLY A 30 -8.36 15.48 8.77
C GLY A 30 -7.92 16.81 8.13
N LYS A 31 -7.57 16.80 6.83
CA LYS A 31 -7.22 18.00 6.06
C LYS A 31 -8.06 18.12 4.77
N GLU A 32 -9.24 17.50 4.75
CA GLU A 32 -10.09 17.42 3.56
C GLU A 32 -10.53 18.81 3.04
N ASP A 33 -10.70 19.76 3.94
CA ASP A 33 -11.12 21.13 3.62
C ASP A 33 -9.93 22.10 3.42
N ALA A 34 -8.70 21.63 3.57
CA ALA A 34 -7.52 22.45 3.39
C ALA A 34 -7.22 22.68 1.89
N PRO A 35 -6.59 23.83 1.51
CA PRO A 35 -6.27 24.09 0.12
C PRO A 35 -5.25 23.08 -0.43
N CYS A 36 -5.54 22.53 -1.62
CA CYS A 36 -4.62 21.66 -2.34
C CYS A 36 -3.62 22.50 -3.17
N ASP A 37 -2.68 23.14 -2.50
CA ASP A 37 -1.72 24.09 -3.08
C ASP A 37 -0.27 23.60 -3.12
N HIS A 38 -0.02 22.38 -2.62
CA HIS A 38 1.28 21.73 -2.66
C HIS A 38 1.29 20.61 -3.70
N LYS A 39 2.33 20.57 -4.52
CA LYS A 39 2.46 19.59 -5.59
C LYS A 39 3.48 18.51 -5.23
N TYR A 40 3.02 17.27 -5.16
CA TYR A 40 3.81 16.11 -4.73
C TYR A 40 3.80 14.95 -5.74
N ASP A 41 4.88 14.15 -5.71
CA ASP A 41 4.81 12.75 -6.09
C ASP A 41 4.58 11.92 -4.81
N VAL A 42 3.59 11.04 -4.84
CA VAL A 42 3.32 10.09 -3.74
C VAL A 42 3.97 8.76 -4.09
N THR A 43 4.98 8.37 -3.33
CA THR A 43 5.85 7.21 -3.61
C THR A 43 5.69 6.12 -2.57
N GLY A 44 5.79 4.87 -3.03
CA GLY A 44 5.82 3.71 -2.14
C GLY A 44 7.23 3.41 -1.62
N SER A 45 7.35 2.26 -0.96
CA SER A 45 8.56 1.83 -0.24
C SER A 45 9.37 0.75 -0.98
N LEU A 46 9.05 0.47 -2.25
CA LEU A 46 9.82 -0.49 -3.06
C LEU A 46 11.10 0.14 -3.62
N CYS A 47 12.11 -0.70 -3.86
CA CYS A 47 13.28 -0.35 -4.66
C CYS A 47 12.92 -0.38 -6.16
N GLU A 48 12.02 0.52 -6.57
CA GLU A 48 11.42 0.57 -7.90
C GLU A 48 11.01 2.01 -8.26
N ASN A 49 11.52 2.55 -9.36
CA ASN A 49 11.22 3.92 -9.80
C ASN A 49 9.73 4.16 -10.11
N ASN A 50 9.01 3.12 -10.52
CA ASN A 50 7.60 3.22 -10.86
C ASN A 50 6.67 3.02 -9.65
N ASP A 51 7.21 2.81 -8.45
CA ASP A 51 6.42 2.66 -7.24
C ASP A 51 5.87 4.03 -6.78
N LYS A 52 4.91 4.53 -7.55
CA LYS A 52 4.25 5.80 -7.34
C LYS A 52 2.74 5.65 -7.40
N PHE A 53 2.07 6.18 -6.41
CA PHE A 53 0.62 6.27 -6.37
C PHE A 53 0.09 7.49 -7.12
N ALA A 54 0.89 8.55 -7.16
CA ALA A 54 0.56 9.77 -7.91
C ALA A 54 1.84 10.53 -8.31
N ILE A 55 1.74 11.25 -9.42
CA ILE A 55 2.80 12.12 -9.94
C ILE A 55 2.22 13.52 -10.12
N ASP A 56 2.96 14.54 -9.68
CA ASP A 56 2.56 15.94 -9.78
C ASP A 56 1.14 16.22 -9.25
N ARG A 57 0.79 15.55 -8.15
CA ARG A 57 -0.52 15.65 -7.51
C ARG A 57 -0.58 16.85 -6.56
N TYR A 58 -1.60 17.68 -6.74
CA TYR A 58 -1.91 18.74 -5.79
C TYR A 58 -2.68 18.18 -4.60
N LEU A 59 -2.14 18.39 -3.41
CA LEU A 59 -2.70 17.96 -2.12
C LEU A 59 -2.57 19.12 -1.11
N PRO A 60 -3.28 19.06 0.01
CA PRO A 60 -2.94 19.88 1.17
C PRO A 60 -1.49 19.64 1.59
N LYS A 61 -0.92 20.59 2.33
CA LYS A 61 0.41 20.36 2.92
C LYS A 61 0.40 19.09 3.76
N VAL A 62 1.29 18.17 3.39
CA VAL A 62 1.46 16.88 4.08
C VAL A 62 2.65 16.98 5.02
N ASP A 63 2.44 16.56 6.26
CA ASP A 63 3.47 16.48 7.29
C ASP A 63 3.75 15.02 7.65
N MET A 64 4.91 14.75 8.24
CA MET A 64 5.27 13.40 8.68
C MET A 64 4.26 12.91 9.74
N GLY A 65 3.74 11.70 9.55
CA GLY A 65 2.71 11.12 10.41
C GLY A 65 1.28 11.32 9.92
N ASP A 66 1.06 12.13 8.89
CA ASP A 66 -0.27 12.24 8.26
C ASP A 66 -0.69 10.92 7.62
N LEU A 67 -2.00 10.67 7.62
CA LEU A 67 -2.60 9.52 6.96
C LEU A 67 -3.17 9.92 5.61
N LEU A 68 -2.71 9.24 4.55
CA LEU A 68 -3.25 9.40 3.22
C LEU A 68 -4.28 8.30 2.93
N VAL A 69 -5.43 8.70 2.40
CA VAL A 69 -6.47 7.78 1.93
C VAL A 69 -6.43 7.77 0.40
N ILE A 70 -6.09 6.62 -0.18
CA ILE A 70 -6.16 6.40 -1.64
C ILE A 70 -7.50 5.73 -1.93
N HIS A 71 -8.35 6.42 -2.67
CA HIS A 71 -9.73 6.01 -2.93
C HIS A 71 -9.85 4.98 -4.05
N ASP A 72 -10.99 4.27 -4.07
CA ASP A 72 -11.41 3.35 -5.15
C ASP A 72 -10.40 2.20 -5.43
N THR A 73 -9.79 1.67 -4.38
CA THR A 73 -8.73 0.66 -4.48
C THR A 73 -9.20 -0.78 -4.26
N GLY A 74 -10.39 -0.99 -3.70
CA GLY A 74 -10.86 -2.29 -3.21
C GLY A 74 -10.99 -3.35 -4.29
N ALA A 75 -11.49 -3.01 -5.48
CA ALA A 75 -11.79 -3.97 -6.53
C ALA A 75 -10.54 -4.66 -7.11
N HIS A 76 -9.39 -3.99 -7.15
CA HIS A 76 -8.17 -4.50 -7.78
C HIS A 76 -6.95 -4.52 -6.87
N GLY A 77 -7.02 -3.94 -5.69
CA GLY A 77 -5.89 -3.81 -4.78
C GLY A 77 -5.25 -5.16 -4.47
N PHE A 78 -5.98 -6.04 -3.81
CA PHE A 78 -5.46 -7.37 -3.45
C PHE A 78 -5.32 -8.29 -4.67
N ALA A 79 -6.30 -8.32 -5.57
CA ALA A 79 -6.33 -9.25 -6.70
C ALA A 79 -5.16 -9.06 -7.67
N MET A 80 -4.67 -7.83 -7.83
CA MET A 80 -3.48 -7.50 -8.63
C MET A 80 -2.21 -7.44 -7.79
N GLY A 81 -2.29 -7.75 -6.51
CA GLY A 81 -1.17 -7.72 -5.59
C GLY A 81 -0.08 -8.74 -5.94
N TYR A 82 1.13 -8.45 -5.54
CA TYR A 82 2.33 -9.27 -5.76
C TYR A 82 3.30 -9.08 -4.59
N ASN A 83 4.43 -9.79 -4.61
CA ASN A 83 5.39 -9.76 -3.51
C ASN A 83 6.77 -9.27 -3.94
N TYR A 84 6.83 -8.27 -4.81
CA TYR A 84 8.11 -7.70 -5.25
C TYR A 84 8.92 -7.15 -4.07
N ASN A 85 10.22 -7.36 -4.10
CA ASN A 85 11.15 -7.09 -2.99
C ASN A 85 10.83 -7.85 -1.67
N GLY A 86 10.10 -8.97 -1.76
CA GLY A 86 9.69 -9.73 -0.58
C GLY A 86 8.64 -9.02 0.29
N LYS A 87 7.98 -7.99 -0.21
CA LYS A 87 6.90 -7.30 0.51
C LYS A 87 5.69 -8.22 0.65
N LEU A 88 5.18 -8.30 1.86
CA LEU A 88 3.96 -9.03 2.18
C LEU A 88 2.74 -8.15 1.93
N LYS A 89 1.65 -8.75 1.46
CA LYS A 89 0.40 -8.03 1.23
C LYS A 89 -0.29 -7.67 2.54
N SER A 90 -0.90 -6.50 2.56
CA SER A 90 -1.62 -5.97 3.71
C SER A 90 -2.95 -6.69 3.92
N SER A 91 -3.55 -6.51 5.10
CA SER A 91 -4.91 -6.96 5.39
C SER A 91 -5.95 -6.23 4.55
N GLU A 92 -7.13 -6.84 4.41
CA GLU A 92 -8.33 -6.21 3.86
C GLU A 92 -9.38 -6.08 4.96
N ILE A 93 -9.92 -4.88 5.09
CA ILE A 93 -10.93 -4.54 6.08
C ILE A 93 -12.18 -4.08 5.33
N LEU A 94 -13.30 -4.70 5.65
CA LEU A 94 -14.61 -4.28 5.17
C LEU A 94 -15.18 -3.23 6.12
N LEU A 95 -15.52 -2.07 5.58
CA LEU A 95 -16.31 -1.06 6.28
C LEU A 95 -17.78 -1.27 5.94
N HIS A 96 -18.59 -1.56 6.94
CA HIS A 96 -20.03 -1.71 6.82
C HIS A 96 -20.75 -0.35 6.79
N GLU A 97 -21.99 -0.35 6.28
CA GLU A 97 -22.82 0.87 6.21
C GLU A 97 -23.13 1.45 7.60
N ASP A 98 -23.16 0.63 8.63
CA ASP A 98 -23.35 1.07 10.02
C ASP A 98 -22.07 1.66 10.66
N GLY A 99 -20.96 1.72 9.92
CA GLY A 99 -19.67 2.24 10.37
C GLY A 99 -18.81 1.21 11.11
N SER A 100 -19.25 -0.02 11.26
CA SER A 100 -18.46 -1.10 11.83
C SER A 100 -17.40 -1.62 10.85
N PHE A 101 -16.33 -2.25 11.38
CA PHE A 101 -15.24 -2.82 10.60
C PHE A 101 -15.18 -4.34 10.78
N GLU A 102 -14.90 -5.04 9.70
CA GLU A 102 -14.66 -6.47 9.70
C GLU A 102 -13.36 -6.78 8.95
N MET A 103 -12.46 -7.55 9.58
CA MET A 103 -11.27 -8.05 8.87
C MET A 103 -11.68 -9.24 8.01
N ILE A 104 -11.82 -9.02 6.69
CA ILE A 104 -12.19 -10.08 5.73
C ILE A 104 -10.98 -10.84 5.22
N ARG A 105 -9.79 -10.29 5.36
CA ARG A 105 -8.51 -10.94 5.04
C ARG A 105 -7.42 -10.41 5.96
N ARG A 106 -6.71 -11.31 6.66
CA ARG A 106 -5.51 -10.91 7.43
C ARG A 106 -4.35 -10.53 6.51
N ALA A 107 -3.40 -9.78 7.03
CA ALA A 107 -2.14 -9.56 6.34
C ALA A 107 -1.39 -10.89 6.11
N GLU A 108 -0.58 -10.93 5.05
CA GLU A 108 0.35 -12.04 4.81
C GLU A 108 1.42 -12.06 5.89
N THR A 109 1.87 -13.28 6.18
CA THR A 109 3.03 -13.57 7.02
C THR A 109 4.12 -14.21 6.17
N PRO A 110 5.37 -14.31 6.65
CA PRO A 110 6.39 -15.07 5.94
C PRO A 110 5.99 -16.53 5.66
N LYS A 111 5.18 -17.15 6.52
CA LYS A 111 4.63 -18.50 6.26
C LYS A 111 3.82 -18.55 4.97
N ASP A 112 3.06 -17.51 4.67
CA ASP A 112 2.28 -17.43 3.42
C ASP A 112 3.20 -17.26 2.20
N TYR A 113 4.23 -16.44 2.33
CA TYR A 113 5.21 -16.18 1.29
C TYR A 113 6.01 -17.44 0.90
N PHE A 114 6.35 -18.27 1.87
CA PHE A 114 7.11 -19.51 1.67
C PHE A 114 6.23 -20.76 1.56
N ALA A 115 4.91 -20.63 1.53
CA ALA A 115 3.96 -21.74 1.59
C ALA A 115 4.11 -22.78 0.46
N THR A 116 4.70 -22.40 -0.68
CA THR A 116 4.90 -23.29 -1.84
C THR A 116 6.28 -23.94 -1.90
N PHE A 117 7.13 -23.66 -0.92
CA PHE A 117 8.44 -24.36 -0.82
C PHE A 117 8.22 -25.77 -0.30
N ASP A 118 8.74 -26.77 -1.02
CA ASP A 118 8.83 -28.13 -0.55
C ASP A 118 10.07 -28.29 0.35
N CYS A 119 9.93 -29.04 1.44
CA CYS A 119 10.98 -29.52 2.36
C CYS A 119 12.38 -28.92 2.16
N PHE A 120 12.53 -27.68 2.54
CA PHE A 120 13.83 -27.01 2.48
C PHE A 120 14.31 -26.80 3.92
N PRO A 121 15.44 -27.38 4.38
CA PRO A 121 15.89 -27.32 5.77
C PRO A 121 16.01 -25.90 6.34
N ILE A 122 16.35 -24.93 5.48
CA ILE A 122 16.41 -23.51 5.87
C ILE A 122 15.02 -22.94 6.12
N TYR A 123 14.03 -23.38 5.36
CA TYR A 123 12.64 -22.95 5.51
C TYR A 123 12.05 -23.38 6.85
N GLU A 124 12.25 -24.65 7.23
CA GLU A 124 11.78 -25.16 8.53
C GLU A 124 12.38 -24.37 9.70
N LYS A 125 13.69 -24.14 9.65
CA LYS A 125 14.40 -23.36 10.67
C LYS A 125 13.92 -21.91 10.73
N LEU A 126 13.69 -21.25 9.58
CA LEU A 126 13.17 -19.89 9.54
C LEU A 126 11.77 -19.79 10.13
N LEU A 127 10.92 -20.80 9.96
CA LEU A 127 9.59 -20.82 10.56
C LEU A 127 9.64 -20.98 12.08
N GLU A 128 10.55 -21.84 12.59
CA GLU A 128 10.75 -22.02 14.03
C GLU A 128 11.22 -20.74 14.72
N ASP A 129 12.14 -20.01 14.08
CA ASP A 129 12.68 -18.74 14.60
C ASP A 129 11.67 -17.57 14.57
N MET A 130 10.47 -17.79 13.99
CA MET A 130 9.43 -16.77 13.79
C MET A 130 8.17 -16.99 14.65
N GLU A 131 8.11 -18.08 15.40
CA GLU A 131 7.04 -18.36 16.39
C GLU A 131 7.40 -17.79 17.78
#